data_8024830824d5d35216050d4bac52dae1
#
_entry.id   8024830824d5d35216050d4bac52dae1
#
_cell.length_a   1.000
_cell.length_b   1.000
_cell.length_c   1.000
_cell.angle_alpha   90.00
_cell.angle_beta   90.00
_cell.angle_gamma   90.00
#
_symmetry.space_group_name_H-M   'P 1'
#
loop_
_entity.id
_entity.type
_entity.pdbx_description
1 polymer ?
#
loop_
_entity_poly.entity_id
_entity_poly.type
_entity_poly.pdbx_seq_one_letter_code
_entity_poly.pdbx_strand_id
1 'polypeptide(L)'
;MSAAVVEVPGFKPFVGQHCETVATGSLLGAAGVHLSEPMLFGLGQGLGFIFISLSSLPLPFVGGRVKPFELTTALCKNLGMTCKAVETSSKTKAWSTLESALRDGRPVGLQLDCFHLDYFSRPIHFAGHFVAAHGFDEKDVLLVDTAAQGSAQRASRKNVEAARFEKGPMAAKARSWTIAAPTRTLNLAKATRTAVRANARDYLSPAFKGASYLGIGKLAASLPSWIEIAQNPAADLALAAMLMERAGTGGSLFRNFYRDFLLEARDPLGASPELKRAHGLFAESAAEWAAVAASIESAGRKGDAAPLRDAAQRCHRIVEVEVEAMRLLAKI
;
A
#
# COMPACT_ATOMS: atom_id res chain seq x y z
N MET A 1 -8.81 26.64 30.77
CA MET A 1 -7.39 26.31 30.54
C MET A 1 -7.38 25.36 29.35
N SER A 2 -6.64 25.69 28.28
CA SER A 2 -6.46 24.74 27.15
C SER A 2 -5.70 23.52 27.68
N ALA A 3 -6.25 22.34 27.53
CA ALA A 3 -5.57 21.12 27.93
C ALA A 3 -4.24 21.00 27.17
N ALA A 4 -3.21 20.56 27.89
CA ALA A 4 -1.88 20.41 27.30
C ALA A 4 -1.91 19.34 26.19
N VAL A 5 -1.47 19.74 25.00
CA VAL A 5 -1.27 18.81 23.89
C VAL A 5 -0.07 17.93 24.22
N VAL A 6 -0.23 16.62 24.12
CA VAL A 6 0.88 15.65 24.14
C VAL A 6 1.30 15.40 22.71
N GLU A 7 2.54 15.69 22.37
CA GLU A 7 3.07 15.50 21.02
C GLU A 7 4.49 14.91 21.10
N VAL A 8 4.81 14.04 20.15
CA VAL A 8 6.14 13.42 20.05
C VAL A 8 7.16 14.50 19.69
N PRO A 9 8.18 14.73 20.54
CA PRO A 9 9.16 15.80 20.33
C PRO A 9 9.92 15.63 19.01
N GLY A 10 10.00 16.70 18.21
CA GLY A 10 10.79 16.70 16.98
C GLY A 10 10.25 15.80 15.87
N PHE A 11 9.02 15.29 16.02
CA PHE A 11 8.39 14.46 14.98
C PHE A 11 8.24 15.23 13.67
N LYS A 12 8.58 14.54 12.57
CA LYS A 12 8.40 15.06 11.22
C LYS A 12 7.57 14.06 10.42
N PRO A 13 6.43 14.51 9.82
CA PRO A 13 5.60 13.63 9.00
C PRO A 13 6.36 13.19 7.75
N PHE A 14 6.20 11.92 7.38
CA PHE A 14 6.59 11.46 6.06
C PHE A 14 5.50 11.85 5.05
N VAL A 15 5.89 12.47 3.95
CA VAL A 15 4.97 12.87 2.87
C VAL A 15 5.05 11.85 1.75
N GLY A 16 3.94 11.20 1.44
CA GLY A 16 3.86 10.16 0.41
C GLY A 16 2.43 9.92 -0.06
N GLN A 17 2.27 8.95 -0.94
CA GLN A 17 1.01 8.66 -1.62
C GLN A 17 0.30 7.42 -1.05
N HIS A 18 1.05 6.41 -0.60
CA HIS A 18 0.52 5.14 -0.11
C HIS A 18 0.44 5.14 1.43
N CYS A 19 -0.75 4.89 1.97
CA CYS A 19 -1.01 5.02 3.41
C CYS A 19 -0.08 4.19 4.30
N GLU A 20 0.22 2.94 3.93
CA GLU A 20 1.09 2.07 4.74
C GLU A 20 2.55 2.53 4.72
N THR A 21 3.06 3.02 3.57
CA THR A 21 4.42 3.60 3.49
C THR A 21 4.50 4.94 4.20
N VAL A 22 3.45 5.77 4.16
CA VAL A 22 3.38 7.04 4.89
C VAL A 22 3.42 6.80 6.40
N ALA A 23 2.55 5.92 6.91
CA ALA A 23 2.53 5.60 8.32
C ALA A 23 3.86 5.00 8.78
N THR A 24 4.38 4.00 8.07
CA THR A 24 5.63 3.32 8.44
C THR A 24 6.85 4.22 8.26
N GLY A 25 6.90 5.02 7.19
CA GLY A 25 7.95 6.00 6.93
C GLY A 25 8.03 7.08 8.01
N SER A 26 6.87 7.53 8.53
CA SER A 26 6.82 8.47 9.65
C SER A 26 7.42 7.89 10.93
N LEU A 27 7.12 6.61 11.23
CA LEU A 27 7.71 5.92 12.39
C LEU A 27 9.20 5.66 12.20
N LEU A 28 9.64 5.28 11.00
CA LEU A 28 11.05 5.09 10.67
C LEU A 28 11.84 6.40 10.77
N GLY A 29 11.27 7.51 10.26
CA GLY A 29 11.87 8.84 10.39
C GLY A 29 12.10 9.24 11.85
N ALA A 30 11.11 8.99 12.72
CA ALA A 30 11.26 9.21 14.16
C ALA A 30 12.30 8.26 14.81
N ALA A 31 12.53 7.09 14.23
CA ALA A 31 13.57 6.15 14.62
C ALA A 31 14.95 6.45 13.99
N GLY A 32 15.10 7.58 13.27
CA GLY A 32 16.35 8.02 12.63
C GLY A 32 16.67 7.35 11.29
N VAL A 33 15.67 6.72 10.65
CA VAL A 33 15.82 6.06 9.34
C VAL A 33 15.02 6.79 8.29
N HIS A 34 15.70 7.37 7.31
CA HIS A 34 15.10 8.16 6.24
C HIS A 34 15.32 7.46 4.90
N LEU A 35 14.24 7.03 4.25
CA LEU A 35 14.22 6.37 2.95
C LEU A 35 13.13 7.02 2.09
N SER A 36 13.29 6.95 0.77
CA SER A 36 12.24 7.36 -0.18
C SER A 36 11.02 6.43 -0.11
N GLU A 37 9.87 6.88 -0.62
CA GLU A 37 8.67 6.04 -0.67
C GLU A 37 8.87 4.79 -1.56
N PRO A 38 9.51 4.87 -2.75
CA PRO A 38 9.87 3.69 -3.52
C PRO A 38 10.74 2.69 -2.75
N MET A 39 11.74 3.18 -2.01
CA MET A 39 12.58 2.31 -1.17
C MET A 39 11.79 1.66 -0.03
N LEU A 40 10.89 2.38 0.65
CA LEU A 40 10.00 1.80 1.66
C LEU A 40 9.13 0.69 1.06
N PHE A 41 8.53 0.95 -0.10
CA PHE A 41 7.68 0.00 -0.80
C PHE A 41 8.45 -1.25 -1.24
N GLY A 42 9.59 -1.07 -1.89
CA GLY A 42 10.40 -2.17 -2.42
C GLY A 42 11.06 -3.03 -1.34
N LEU A 43 11.66 -2.39 -0.31
CA LEU A 43 12.23 -3.09 0.85
C LEU A 43 11.16 -3.82 1.66
N GLY A 44 9.92 -3.31 1.65
CA GLY A 44 8.75 -3.97 2.21
C GLY A 44 8.17 -5.08 1.35
N GLN A 45 8.82 -5.43 0.20
CA GLN A 45 8.30 -6.44 -0.73
C GLN A 45 6.85 -6.14 -1.14
N GLY A 46 6.55 -4.84 -1.32
CA GLY A 46 5.19 -4.35 -1.44
C GLY A 46 4.46 -4.77 -2.71
N LEU A 47 5.21 -5.09 -3.80
CA LEU A 47 4.58 -5.46 -5.07
C LEU A 47 3.91 -6.83 -4.98
N GLY A 48 2.67 -6.88 -5.40
CA GLY A 48 1.90 -8.11 -5.56
C GLY A 48 0.84 -7.94 -6.65
N PHE A 49 -0.02 -8.91 -6.76
CA PHE A 49 -1.26 -8.83 -7.52
C PHE A 49 -2.27 -9.82 -6.95
N ILE A 50 -3.52 -9.41 -6.89
CA ILE A 50 -4.64 -10.26 -6.47
C ILE A 50 -5.88 -9.95 -7.32
N PHE A 51 -6.54 -11.00 -7.78
CA PHE A 51 -7.81 -10.97 -8.46
C PHE A 51 -8.79 -11.90 -7.75
N ILE A 52 -9.88 -11.37 -7.22
CA ILE A 52 -10.89 -12.12 -6.47
C ILE A 52 -12.28 -11.67 -6.89
N SER A 53 -13.13 -12.61 -7.30
CA SER A 53 -14.56 -12.37 -7.48
C SER A 53 -15.26 -12.56 -6.14
N LEU A 54 -15.93 -11.52 -5.66
CA LEU A 54 -16.73 -11.52 -4.45
C LEU A 54 -18.18 -11.18 -4.83
N SER A 55 -19.14 -11.97 -4.37
CA SER A 55 -20.57 -11.74 -4.65
C SER A 55 -21.11 -10.42 -4.08
N SER A 56 -20.40 -9.83 -3.14
CA SER A 56 -20.73 -8.52 -2.53
C SER A 56 -20.25 -7.31 -3.34
N LEU A 57 -19.46 -7.52 -4.39
CA LEU A 57 -18.92 -6.45 -5.24
C LEU A 57 -19.50 -6.51 -6.63
N PRO A 58 -19.83 -5.36 -7.26
CA PRO A 58 -20.35 -5.31 -8.63
C PRO A 58 -19.32 -5.79 -9.66
N LEU A 59 -18.03 -5.57 -9.40
CA LEU A 59 -16.89 -6.04 -10.20
C LEU A 59 -15.91 -6.83 -9.34
N PRO A 60 -15.10 -7.73 -9.94
CA PRO A 60 -14.04 -8.42 -9.22
C PRO A 60 -13.07 -7.44 -8.56
N PHE A 61 -12.61 -7.78 -7.35
CA PHE A 61 -11.58 -7.02 -6.67
C PHE A 61 -10.22 -7.23 -7.34
N VAL A 62 -9.53 -6.11 -7.61
CA VAL A 62 -8.17 -6.06 -8.16
C VAL A 62 -7.28 -5.31 -7.20
N GLY A 63 -6.22 -5.95 -6.73
CA GLY A 63 -5.21 -5.32 -5.87
C GLY A 63 -3.80 -5.51 -6.42
N GLY A 64 -2.96 -4.49 -6.33
CA GLY A 64 -1.60 -4.46 -6.91
C GLY A 64 -0.47 -4.65 -5.90
N ARG A 65 -0.79 -4.93 -4.63
CA ARG A 65 0.19 -5.04 -3.55
C ARG A 65 -0.07 -6.24 -2.64
N VAL A 66 0.88 -6.53 -1.78
CA VAL A 66 0.73 -7.52 -0.69
C VAL A 66 -0.37 -7.13 0.30
N LYS A 67 -0.77 -8.05 1.16
CA LYS A 67 -1.82 -7.81 2.15
C LYS A 67 -1.47 -6.67 3.11
N PRO A 68 -2.49 -6.01 3.68
CA PRO A 68 -2.30 -4.98 4.70
C PRO A 68 -1.38 -5.43 5.83
N PHE A 69 -0.39 -4.60 6.19
CA PHE A 69 0.63 -4.80 7.21
C PHE A 69 1.76 -5.79 6.85
N GLU A 70 1.67 -6.54 5.77
CA GLU A 70 2.79 -7.41 5.32
C GLU A 70 3.98 -6.57 4.85
N LEU A 71 3.74 -5.44 4.16
CA LEU A 71 4.79 -4.50 3.75
C LEU A 71 5.58 -3.99 4.96
N THR A 72 4.91 -3.48 5.98
CA THR A 72 5.54 -2.98 7.21
C THR A 72 6.38 -4.06 7.89
N THR A 73 5.84 -5.27 7.99
CA THR A 73 6.54 -6.40 8.62
C THR A 73 7.79 -6.80 7.84
N ALA A 74 7.67 -6.93 6.52
CA ALA A 74 8.80 -7.28 5.65
C ALA A 74 9.88 -6.20 5.65
N LEU A 75 9.48 -4.92 5.59
CA LEU A 75 10.38 -3.77 5.63
C LEU A 75 11.23 -3.77 6.92
N CYS A 76 10.60 -3.87 8.09
CA CYS A 76 11.31 -3.91 9.36
C CYS A 76 12.23 -5.13 9.45
N LYS A 77 11.78 -6.31 9.01
CA LYS A 77 12.60 -7.53 8.97
C LYS A 77 13.82 -7.36 8.09
N ASN A 78 13.67 -6.83 6.88
CA ASN A 78 14.77 -6.64 5.92
C ASN A 78 15.78 -5.60 6.40
N LEU A 79 15.32 -4.57 7.10
CA LEU A 79 16.18 -3.56 7.75
C LEU A 79 16.78 -4.05 9.07
N GLY A 80 16.37 -5.20 9.61
CA GLY A 80 16.80 -5.69 10.92
C GLY A 80 16.30 -4.83 12.08
N MET A 81 15.15 -4.19 11.91
CA MET A 81 14.53 -3.32 12.91
C MET A 81 13.42 -4.04 13.67
N THR A 82 13.20 -3.66 14.91
CA THR A 82 12.12 -4.22 15.74
C THR A 82 10.84 -3.44 15.53
N CYS A 83 9.84 -4.11 14.97
CA CYS A 83 8.45 -3.65 14.89
C CYS A 83 7.62 -4.39 15.93
N LYS A 84 7.04 -3.66 16.89
CA LYS A 84 6.15 -4.24 17.91
C LYS A 84 4.71 -3.90 17.57
N ALA A 85 3.96 -4.89 17.08
CA ALA A 85 2.53 -4.77 16.77
C ALA A 85 1.69 -5.37 17.91
N VAL A 86 0.54 -4.74 18.18
CA VAL A 86 -0.46 -5.16 19.18
C VAL A 86 -1.84 -5.12 18.53
N GLU A 87 -2.60 -6.18 18.71
CA GLU A 87 -4.04 -6.25 18.38
C GLU A 87 -4.84 -6.45 19.67
N THR A 88 -6.04 -5.89 19.74
CA THR A 88 -6.90 -6.04 20.91
C THR A 88 -8.36 -5.80 20.57
N SER A 89 -9.26 -6.48 21.28
CA SER A 89 -10.70 -6.21 21.27
C SER A 89 -11.15 -5.23 22.35
N SER A 90 -10.25 -4.85 23.29
CA SER A 90 -10.56 -3.91 24.38
C SER A 90 -10.27 -2.47 23.94
N LYS A 91 -11.30 -1.63 23.94
CA LYS A 91 -11.20 -0.20 23.65
C LYS A 91 -10.28 0.53 24.64
N THR A 92 -10.42 0.23 25.93
CA THR A 92 -9.58 0.80 26.99
C THR A 92 -8.11 0.44 26.77
N LYS A 93 -7.79 -0.84 26.49
CA LYS A 93 -6.42 -1.28 26.22
C LYS A 93 -5.87 -0.66 24.92
N ALA A 94 -6.70 -0.56 23.88
CA ALA A 94 -6.29 0.08 22.61
C ALA A 94 -5.91 1.55 22.82
N TRP A 95 -6.69 2.29 23.63
CA TRP A 95 -6.38 3.69 23.95
C TRP A 95 -5.15 3.79 24.86
N SER A 96 -5.11 3.07 25.98
CA SER A 96 -3.97 3.16 26.92
C SER A 96 -2.63 2.80 26.28
N THR A 97 -2.62 1.83 25.34
CA THR A 97 -1.41 1.48 24.57
C THR A 97 -0.95 2.62 23.68
N LEU A 98 -1.87 3.29 22.97
CA LEU A 98 -1.59 4.45 22.14
C LEU A 98 -1.09 5.62 22.99
N GLU A 99 -1.83 5.98 24.02
CA GLU A 99 -1.52 7.10 24.92
C GLU A 99 -0.16 6.94 25.60
N SER A 100 0.13 5.76 26.16
CA SER A 100 1.42 5.49 26.80
C SER A 100 2.58 5.67 25.81
N ALA A 101 2.46 5.13 24.60
CA ALA A 101 3.54 5.25 23.61
C ALA A 101 3.78 6.71 23.21
N LEU A 102 2.72 7.51 22.99
CA LEU A 102 2.84 8.93 22.63
C LEU A 102 3.43 9.75 23.79
N ARG A 103 3.05 9.48 25.04
CA ARG A 103 3.65 10.12 26.24
C ARG A 103 5.13 9.77 26.41
N ASP A 104 5.53 8.56 25.99
CA ASP A 104 6.93 8.13 25.96
C ASP A 104 7.70 8.71 24.76
N GLY A 105 7.13 9.64 23.98
CA GLY A 105 7.75 10.25 22.82
C GLY A 105 7.87 9.32 21.60
N ARG A 106 7.06 8.25 21.51
CA ARG A 106 7.09 7.29 20.41
C ARG A 106 5.84 7.41 19.53
N PRO A 107 5.96 7.73 18.25
CA PRO A 107 4.82 7.72 17.34
C PRO A 107 4.30 6.30 17.13
N VAL A 108 3.01 6.19 16.83
CA VAL A 108 2.29 4.91 16.73
C VAL A 108 1.59 4.79 15.39
N GLY A 109 1.87 3.74 14.64
CA GLY A 109 1.08 3.38 13.47
C GLY A 109 -0.26 2.78 13.90
N LEU A 110 -1.31 3.15 13.19
CA LEU A 110 -2.67 2.65 13.39
C LEU A 110 -3.22 2.10 12.09
N GLN A 111 -3.83 0.90 12.13
CA GLN A 111 -4.69 0.43 11.06
C GLN A 111 -6.15 0.70 11.45
N LEU A 112 -6.92 1.26 10.53
CA LEU A 112 -8.27 1.73 10.80
C LEU A 112 -9.13 1.77 9.53
N ASP A 113 -10.44 1.95 9.71
CA ASP A 113 -11.38 2.16 8.61
C ASP A 113 -11.53 3.66 8.33
N CYS A 114 -11.21 4.09 7.11
CA CYS A 114 -11.25 5.50 6.75
C CYS A 114 -12.66 6.10 6.70
N PHE A 115 -13.73 5.30 6.71
CA PHE A 115 -15.11 5.78 6.77
C PHE A 115 -15.38 6.72 7.96
N HIS A 116 -14.74 6.47 9.09
CA HIS A 116 -14.95 7.24 10.32
C HIS A 116 -14.02 8.46 10.44
N LEU A 117 -13.15 8.71 9.46
CA LEU A 117 -12.22 9.84 9.51
C LEU A 117 -12.85 11.09 8.88
N ASP A 118 -13.05 12.13 9.70
CA ASP A 118 -13.80 13.34 9.33
C ASP A 118 -13.21 14.11 8.14
N TYR A 119 -11.93 13.94 7.86
CA TYR A 119 -11.23 14.62 6.78
C TYR A 119 -11.34 13.92 5.41
N PHE A 120 -11.98 12.75 5.33
CA PHE A 120 -12.29 12.11 4.05
C PHE A 120 -13.54 12.74 3.44
N SER A 121 -13.39 13.42 2.31
CA SER A 121 -14.50 14.07 1.59
C SER A 121 -15.54 13.08 1.04
N ARG A 122 -15.15 11.84 0.82
CA ARG A 122 -16.01 10.73 0.35
C ARG A 122 -15.75 9.52 1.23
N PRO A 123 -16.49 9.38 2.34
CA PRO A 123 -16.29 8.26 3.25
C PRO A 123 -16.70 6.94 2.58
N ILE A 124 -15.77 5.99 2.57
CA ILE A 124 -15.99 4.61 2.14
C ILE A 124 -15.47 3.68 3.22
N HIS A 125 -16.10 2.52 3.41
CA HIS A 125 -15.57 1.50 4.29
C HIS A 125 -14.35 0.83 3.68
N PHE A 126 -13.19 1.14 4.26
CA PHE A 126 -11.91 0.53 3.90
C PHE A 126 -11.04 0.41 5.16
N ALA A 127 -11.15 -0.73 5.84
CA ALA A 127 -10.42 -1.01 7.08
C ALA A 127 -8.95 -1.42 6.87
N GLY A 128 -8.48 -1.40 5.63
CA GLY A 128 -7.06 -1.56 5.25
C GLY A 128 -6.27 -0.25 5.23
N HIS A 129 -6.80 0.83 5.80
CA HIS A 129 -6.14 2.14 5.81
C HIS A 129 -5.16 2.27 6.98
N PHE A 130 -4.08 3.04 6.77
CA PHE A 130 -3.00 3.23 7.73
C PHE A 130 -2.69 4.70 7.94
N VAL A 131 -2.47 5.09 9.20
CA VAL A 131 -2.02 6.43 9.60
C VAL A 131 -0.94 6.33 10.68
N ALA A 132 -0.13 7.39 10.85
CA ALA A 132 0.75 7.53 12.00
C ALA A 132 0.16 8.53 13.00
N ALA A 133 -0.02 8.13 14.25
CA ALA A 133 -0.36 9.02 15.35
C ALA A 133 0.91 9.56 15.99
N HIS A 134 0.99 10.88 16.18
CA HIS A 134 2.17 11.55 16.77
C HIS A 134 1.82 12.45 17.94
N GLY A 135 0.54 12.53 18.31
CA GLY A 135 0.11 13.33 19.44
C GLY A 135 -1.39 13.20 19.70
N PHE A 136 -1.83 13.80 20.79
CA PHE A 136 -3.24 13.90 21.14
C PHE A 136 -3.49 15.05 22.14
N ASP A 137 -4.74 15.48 22.24
CA ASP A 137 -5.26 16.31 23.30
C ASP A 137 -6.53 15.67 23.92
N GLU A 138 -7.33 16.43 24.66
CA GLU A 138 -8.55 15.90 25.29
C GLU A 138 -9.59 15.41 24.27
N LYS A 139 -9.63 16.01 23.09
CA LYS A 139 -10.67 15.78 22.06
C LYS A 139 -10.16 14.97 20.88
N ASP A 140 -8.94 15.23 20.44
CA ASP A 140 -8.42 14.79 19.14
C ASP A 140 -7.14 13.96 19.26
N VAL A 141 -6.87 13.20 18.19
CA VAL A 141 -5.60 12.56 17.91
C VAL A 141 -4.95 13.28 16.71
N LEU A 142 -3.66 13.59 16.82
CA LEU A 142 -2.86 14.18 15.75
C LEU A 142 -2.33 13.06 14.87
N LEU A 143 -2.66 13.10 13.59
CA LEU A 143 -2.39 12.03 12.64
C LEU A 143 -1.56 12.52 11.45
N VAL A 144 -0.84 11.60 10.83
CA VAL A 144 -0.26 11.75 9.51
C VAL A 144 -0.94 10.75 8.57
N ASP A 145 -1.45 11.26 7.47
CA ASP A 145 -2.04 10.50 6.39
C ASP A 145 -1.34 10.83 5.06
N THR A 146 -1.82 10.32 3.95
CA THR A 146 -1.26 10.55 2.62
C THR A 146 -1.33 12.02 2.20
N ALA A 147 -0.49 12.40 1.24
CA ALA A 147 -0.51 13.74 0.66
C ALA A 147 -1.89 14.11 0.08
N ALA A 148 -2.61 13.13 -0.48
CA ALA A 148 -3.96 13.32 -0.99
C ALA A 148 -4.97 13.69 0.10
N GLN A 149 -4.71 13.32 1.35
CA GLN A 149 -5.51 13.68 2.52
C GLN A 149 -4.98 14.93 3.26
N GLY A 150 -3.94 15.59 2.71
CA GLY A 150 -3.35 16.80 3.28
C GLY A 150 -2.25 16.56 4.33
N SER A 151 -1.71 15.35 4.41
CA SER A 151 -0.61 14.90 5.28
C SER A 151 -0.91 15.05 6.78
N ALA A 152 -0.79 16.24 7.38
CA ALA A 152 -1.11 16.47 8.79
C ALA A 152 -2.62 16.58 9.00
N GLN A 153 -3.17 15.74 9.86
CA GLN A 153 -4.61 15.65 10.12
C GLN A 153 -4.92 15.62 11.63
N ARG A 154 -6.15 15.94 11.95
CA ARG A 154 -6.73 15.76 13.28
C ARG A 154 -8.02 14.99 13.13
N ALA A 155 -8.24 14.00 14.00
CA ALA A 155 -9.52 13.29 14.07
C ALA A 155 -9.94 13.15 15.52
N SER A 156 -11.24 13.22 15.78
CA SER A 156 -11.74 13.08 17.15
C SER A 156 -11.37 11.70 17.72
N ARG A 157 -11.08 11.65 19.02
CA ARG A 157 -10.79 10.38 19.72
C ARG A 157 -11.93 9.37 19.53
N LYS A 158 -13.19 9.85 19.51
CA LYS A 158 -14.38 9.03 19.24
C LYS A 158 -14.32 8.40 17.85
N ASN A 159 -13.96 9.17 16.83
CA ASN A 159 -13.92 8.68 15.46
C ASN A 159 -12.73 7.76 15.21
N VAL A 160 -11.57 8.07 15.80
CA VAL A 160 -10.42 7.16 15.79
C VAL A 160 -10.74 5.84 16.47
N GLU A 161 -11.47 5.85 17.60
CA GLU A 161 -11.94 4.62 18.24
C GLU A 161 -12.87 3.84 17.30
N ALA A 162 -13.90 4.49 16.75
CA ALA A 162 -14.82 3.85 15.80
C ALA A 162 -14.07 3.24 14.62
N ALA A 163 -13.16 3.99 14.00
CA ALA A 163 -12.34 3.55 12.88
C ALA A 163 -11.48 2.31 13.18
N ARG A 164 -10.93 2.23 14.41
CA ARG A 164 -10.09 1.09 14.85
C ARG A 164 -10.87 -0.17 15.15
N PHE A 165 -12.16 -0.05 15.49
CA PHE A 165 -13.03 -1.17 15.90
C PHE A 165 -14.09 -1.53 14.86
N GLU A 166 -14.09 -0.88 13.68
CA GLU A 166 -14.98 -1.25 12.59
C GLU A 166 -14.77 -2.71 12.18
N LYS A 167 -15.88 -3.38 11.85
CA LYS A 167 -15.90 -4.78 11.47
C LYS A 167 -16.04 -4.89 9.95
N GLY A 168 -15.62 -6.01 9.39
CA GLY A 168 -15.76 -6.27 7.95
C GLY A 168 -14.47 -6.77 7.32
N PRO A 169 -14.43 -6.81 5.98
CA PRO A 169 -13.23 -7.18 5.24
C PRO A 169 -12.04 -6.30 5.65
N MET A 170 -10.87 -6.91 5.83
CA MET A 170 -9.63 -6.24 6.26
C MET A 170 -9.69 -5.54 7.63
N ALA A 171 -10.66 -5.89 8.49
CA ALA A 171 -10.83 -5.29 9.81
C ALA A 171 -9.51 -5.23 10.60
N ALA A 172 -9.25 -4.06 11.17
CA ALA A 172 -7.97 -3.72 11.81
C ALA A 172 -7.74 -4.40 13.16
N LYS A 173 -8.77 -4.91 13.83
CA LYS A 173 -8.69 -5.46 15.20
C LYS A 173 -7.97 -4.51 16.17
N ALA A 174 -8.19 -3.22 16.03
CA ALA A 174 -7.48 -2.15 16.73
C ALA A 174 -5.94 -2.27 16.68
N ARG A 175 -5.38 -2.82 15.60
CA ARG A 175 -3.92 -2.94 15.41
C ARG A 175 -3.24 -1.59 15.56
N SER A 176 -2.18 -1.60 16.38
CA SER A 176 -1.25 -0.49 16.50
C SER A 176 0.19 -1.04 16.53
N TRP A 177 1.16 -0.25 16.06
CA TRP A 177 2.55 -0.67 16.11
C TRP A 177 3.50 0.49 16.36
N THR A 178 4.65 0.18 16.92
CA THR A 178 5.79 1.08 17.10
C THR A 178 7.03 0.47 16.46
N ILE A 179 7.98 1.29 16.04
CA ILE A 179 9.27 0.87 15.50
C ILE A 179 10.36 1.42 16.40
N ALA A 180 11.25 0.53 16.86
CA ALA A 180 12.39 0.94 17.66
C ALA A 180 13.54 1.41 16.76
N ALA A 181 14.36 2.36 17.27
CA ALA A 181 15.59 2.77 16.61
C ALA A 181 16.49 1.56 16.32
N PRO A 182 17.26 1.58 15.22
CA PRO A 182 18.14 0.48 14.88
C PRO A 182 19.26 0.35 15.93
N THR A 183 19.53 -0.88 16.37
CA THR A 183 20.62 -1.18 17.31
C THR A 183 21.97 -1.40 16.63
N ARG A 184 21.98 -1.42 15.29
CA ARG A 184 23.15 -1.64 14.43
C ARG A 184 23.05 -0.77 13.19
N THR A 185 24.18 -0.50 12.55
CA THR A 185 24.23 0.15 11.24
C THR A 185 23.43 -0.67 10.22
N LEU A 186 22.53 -0.01 9.50
CA LEU A 186 21.71 -0.64 8.48
C LEU A 186 22.57 -1.06 7.28
N ASN A 187 22.42 -2.29 6.84
CA ASN A 187 23.06 -2.78 5.61
C ASN A 187 22.04 -2.76 4.46
N LEU A 188 21.92 -1.60 3.80
CA LEU A 188 20.98 -1.41 2.70
C LEU A 188 21.24 -2.36 1.53
N ALA A 189 22.49 -2.68 1.22
CA ALA A 189 22.82 -3.62 0.15
C ALA A 189 22.23 -5.01 0.43
N LYS A 190 22.42 -5.53 1.65
CA LYS A 190 21.85 -6.81 2.07
C LYS A 190 20.32 -6.76 2.09
N ALA A 191 19.74 -5.70 2.67
CA ALA A 191 18.29 -5.52 2.77
C ALA A 191 17.64 -5.50 1.38
N THR A 192 18.19 -4.69 0.46
CA THR A 192 17.69 -4.55 -0.92
C THR A 192 17.78 -5.86 -1.68
N ARG A 193 18.93 -6.56 -1.62
CA ARG A 193 19.10 -7.86 -2.28
C ARG A 193 18.09 -8.89 -1.74
N THR A 194 17.91 -8.93 -0.44
CA THR A 194 16.94 -9.84 0.21
C THR A 194 15.52 -9.54 -0.25
N ALA A 195 15.13 -8.26 -0.25
CA ALA A 195 13.78 -7.84 -0.64
C ALA A 195 13.49 -8.15 -2.13
N VAL A 196 14.42 -7.79 -3.01
CA VAL A 196 14.28 -8.04 -4.47
C VAL A 196 14.10 -9.53 -4.75
N ARG A 197 14.97 -10.39 -4.20
CA ARG A 197 14.90 -11.84 -4.40
C ARG A 197 13.64 -12.46 -3.81
N ALA A 198 13.24 -12.02 -2.62
CA ALA A 198 12.04 -12.56 -1.97
C ALA A 198 10.79 -12.17 -2.73
N ASN A 199 10.65 -10.90 -3.12
CA ASN A 199 9.51 -10.44 -3.92
C ASN A 199 9.43 -11.15 -5.28
N ALA A 200 10.58 -11.34 -5.94
CA ALA A 200 10.65 -12.08 -7.22
C ALA A 200 10.22 -13.54 -7.06
N ARG A 201 10.71 -14.24 -6.03
CA ARG A 201 10.33 -15.63 -5.74
C ARG A 201 8.82 -15.74 -5.45
N ASP A 202 8.29 -14.89 -4.59
CA ASP A 202 6.88 -14.93 -4.20
C ASP A 202 5.95 -14.60 -5.39
N TYR A 203 6.38 -13.69 -6.27
CA TYR A 203 5.66 -13.38 -7.50
C TYR A 203 5.67 -14.57 -8.48
N LEU A 204 6.80 -15.26 -8.63
CA LEU A 204 6.95 -16.40 -9.55
C LEU A 204 6.33 -17.70 -9.00
N SER A 205 6.00 -17.76 -7.71
CA SER A 205 5.40 -18.91 -7.04
C SER A 205 4.07 -18.51 -6.38
N PRO A 206 3.03 -18.16 -7.18
CA PRO A 206 1.77 -17.66 -6.66
C PRO A 206 1.07 -18.67 -5.75
N ALA A 207 0.64 -18.22 -4.56
CA ALA A 207 0.01 -19.07 -3.55
C ALA A 207 -1.36 -19.65 -3.98
N PHE A 208 -2.04 -19.00 -4.94
CA PHE A 208 -3.31 -19.46 -5.51
C PHE A 208 -3.52 -18.86 -6.92
N LYS A 209 -4.50 -19.41 -7.66
CA LYS A 209 -4.76 -19.06 -9.07
C LYS A 209 -5.18 -17.60 -9.32
N GLY A 210 -5.52 -16.82 -8.28
CA GLY A 210 -5.86 -15.41 -8.38
C GLY A 210 -4.71 -14.48 -7.99
N ALA A 211 -3.52 -15.01 -7.70
CA ALA A 211 -2.36 -14.25 -7.28
C ALA A 211 -1.33 -14.05 -8.39
N SER A 212 -0.55 -12.98 -8.30
CA SER A 212 0.58 -12.66 -9.17
C SER A 212 0.21 -12.75 -10.65
N TYR A 213 1.09 -13.23 -11.52
CA TYR A 213 0.86 -13.34 -12.96
C TYR A 213 -0.34 -14.23 -13.34
N LEU A 214 -0.66 -15.26 -12.53
CA LEU A 214 -1.86 -16.08 -12.75
C LEU A 214 -3.13 -15.27 -12.53
N GLY A 215 -3.14 -14.40 -11.53
CA GLY A 215 -4.24 -13.48 -11.26
C GLY A 215 -4.42 -12.45 -12.38
N ILE A 216 -3.32 -11.93 -12.94
CA ILE A 216 -3.37 -11.01 -14.08
C ILE A 216 -3.98 -11.71 -15.31
N GLY A 217 -3.62 -12.98 -15.56
CA GLY A 217 -4.26 -13.79 -16.60
C GLY A 217 -5.77 -13.98 -16.38
N LYS A 218 -6.21 -14.14 -15.14
CA LYS A 218 -7.65 -14.19 -14.82
C LYS A 218 -8.35 -12.86 -15.02
N LEU A 219 -7.69 -11.74 -14.67
CA LEU A 219 -8.21 -10.41 -14.98
C LEU A 219 -8.40 -10.27 -16.50
N ALA A 220 -7.38 -10.63 -17.30
CA ALA A 220 -7.46 -10.59 -18.75
C ALA A 220 -8.67 -11.35 -19.29
N ALA A 221 -8.91 -12.56 -18.79
CA ALA A 221 -10.04 -13.39 -19.19
C ALA A 221 -11.41 -12.80 -18.74
N SER A 222 -11.45 -12.06 -17.64
CA SER A 222 -12.68 -11.48 -17.08
C SER A 222 -13.06 -10.13 -17.71
N LEU A 223 -12.08 -9.30 -18.06
CA LEU A 223 -12.29 -7.92 -18.53
C LEU A 223 -13.34 -7.78 -19.64
N PRO A 224 -13.39 -8.62 -20.69
CA PRO A 224 -14.39 -8.46 -21.78
C PRO A 224 -15.85 -8.47 -21.30
N SER A 225 -16.16 -9.14 -20.20
CA SER A 225 -17.52 -9.24 -19.65
C SER A 225 -17.85 -8.13 -18.63
N TRP A 226 -16.92 -7.26 -18.27
CA TRP A 226 -17.16 -6.28 -17.20
C TRP A 226 -18.26 -5.28 -17.51
N ILE A 227 -18.48 -4.94 -18.79
CA ILE A 227 -19.57 -4.05 -19.19
C ILE A 227 -20.94 -4.67 -18.94
N GLU A 228 -21.04 -6.01 -19.02
CA GLU A 228 -22.29 -6.77 -18.86
C GLU A 228 -22.59 -7.07 -17.39
N ILE A 229 -21.56 -7.32 -16.58
CA ILE A 229 -21.72 -7.67 -15.16
C ILE A 229 -21.79 -6.46 -14.24
N ALA A 230 -21.33 -5.28 -14.69
CA ALA A 230 -21.40 -4.05 -13.92
C ALA A 230 -22.86 -3.62 -13.70
N GLN A 231 -23.21 -3.22 -12.48
CA GLN A 231 -24.55 -2.70 -12.17
C GLN A 231 -24.77 -1.31 -12.76
N ASN A 232 -23.73 -0.48 -12.71
CA ASN A 232 -23.69 0.81 -13.37
C ASN A 232 -22.35 0.92 -14.13
N PRO A 233 -22.27 0.49 -15.39
CA PRO A 233 -21.01 0.42 -16.12
C PRO A 233 -20.21 1.71 -16.11
N ALA A 234 -20.86 2.88 -16.26
CA ALA A 234 -20.15 4.17 -16.25
C ALA A 234 -19.50 4.47 -14.89
N ALA A 235 -20.19 4.25 -13.79
CA ALA A 235 -19.69 4.52 -12.45
C ALA A 235 -18.72 3.42 -11.97
N ASP A 236 -19.07 2.14 -12.17
CA ASP A 236 -18.29 1.01 -11.64
C ASP A 236 -16.94 0.88 -12.34
N LEU A 237 -16.88 1.06 -13.68
CA LEU A 237 -15.63 1.00 -14.42
C LEU A 237 -14.76 2.23 -14.16
N ALA A 238 -15.36 3.42 -14.01
CA ALA A 238 -14.63 4.62 -13.61
C ALA A 238 -14.03 4.47 -12.21
N LEU A 239 -14.76 3.88 -11.27
CA LEU A 239 -14.27 3.58 -9.92
C LEU A 239 -13.11 2.58 -9.97
N ALA A 240 -13.26 1.48 -10.74
CA ALA A 240 -12.19 0.49 -10.90
C ALA A 240 -10.90 1.12 -11.45
N ALA A 241 -10.98 1.93 -12.49
CA ALA A 241 -9.85 2.66 -13.06
C ALA A 241 -9.23 3.65 -12.06
N MET A 242 -10.05 4.40 -11.33
CA MET A 242 -9.61 5.33 -10.30
C MET A 242 -8.86 4.61 -9.17
N LEU A 243 -9.35 3.45 -8.73
CA LEU A 243 -8.70 2.64 -7.71
C LEU A 243 -7.33 2.12 -8.16
N MET A 244 -7.16 1.81 -9.44
CA MET A 244 -5.87 1.39 -9.99
C MET A 244 -4.83 2.52 -10.04
N GLU A 245 -5.26 3.77 -10.29
CA GLU A 245 -4.37 4.89 -10.57
C GLU A 245 -4.19 5.85 -9.38
N ARG A 246 -5.24 6.12 -8.59
CA ARG A 246 -5.27 7.25 -7.66
C ARG A 246 -5.57 6.90 -6.20
N ALA A 247 -5.88 5.65 -5.90
CA ALA A 247 -6.20 5.23 -4.53
C ALA A 247 -4.94 4.86 -3.71
N GLY A 248 -3.96 5.75 -3.67
CA GLY A 248 -2.72 5.52 -2.94
C GLY A 248 -1.77 4.51 -3.63
N THR A 249 -1.97 4.25 -4.91
CA THR A 249 -1.18 3.28 -5.67
C THR A 249 0.11 3.86 -6.27
N GLY A 250 0.27 5.18 -6.25
CA GLY A 250 1.34 5.85 -6.99
C GLY A 250 1.17 5.75 -8.51
N GLY A 251 -0.02 5.37 -8.99
CA GLY A 251 -0.33 5.05 -10.37
C GLY A 251 0.07 3.64 -10.79
N SER A 252 -0.48 3.19 -11.93
CA SER A 252 -0.14 1.92 -12.56
C SER A 252 -0.18 0.72 -11.60
N LEU A 253 -1.17 0.72 -10.71
CA LEU A 253 -1.39 -0.35 -9.72
C LEU A 253 -0.11 -0.70 -8.95
N PHE A 254 0.59 0.30 -8.40
CA PHE A 254 1.87 0.23 -7.66
C PHE A 254 3.12 -0.04 -8.51
N ARG A 255 3.02 -0.22 -9.84
CA ARG A 255 4.19 -0.52 -10.67
C ARG A 255 5.16 0.66 -10.75
N ASN A 256 4.67 1.89 -10.65
CA ASN A 256 5.53 3.06 -10.57
C ASN A 256 6.45 3.01 -9.34
N PHE A 257 5.92 2.69 -8.15
CA PHE A 257 6.75 2.54 -6.95
C PHE A 257 7.81 1.45 -7.11
N TYR A 258 7.46 0.32 -7.73
CA TYR A 258 8.43 -0.77 -7.88
C TYR A 258 9.48 -0.46 -8.96
N ARG A 259 9.10 0.19 -10.04
CA ARG A 259 10.03 0.73 -11.05
C ARG A 259 11.05 1.67 -10.40
N ASP A 260 10.57 2.64 -9.63
CA ASP A 260 11.42 3.65 -9.00
C ASP A 260 12.29 3.04 -7.90
N PHE A 261 11.77 2.06 -7.15
CA PHE A 261 12.58 1.24 -6.25
C PHE A 261 13.74 0.54 -6.97
N LEU A 262 13.49 -0.09 -8.13
CA LEU A 262 14.56 -0.74 -8.91
C LEU A 262 15.59 0.25 -9.45
N LEU A 263 15.18 1.50 -9.72
CA LEU A 263 16.12 2.57 -10.07
C LEU A 263 17.02 2.91 -8.89
N GLU A 264 16.45 3.17 -7.72
CA GLU A 264 17.19 3.51 -6.50
C GLU A 264 18.01 2.33 -5.97
N ALA A 265 17.56 1.09 -6.18
CA ALA A 265 18.29 -0.12 -5.80
C ALA A 265 19.66 -0.28 -6.47
N ARG A 266 19.94 0.48 -7.54
CA ARG A 266 21.26 0.50 -8.20
C ARG A 266 22.34 1.06 -7.30
N ASP A 267 22.02 1.99 -6.40
CA ASP A 267 23.01 2.58 -5.51
C ASP A 267 23.56 1.53 -4.53
N PRO A 268 22.74 0.81 -3.74
CA PRO A 268 23.25 -0.20 -2.81
C PRO A 268 23.68 -1.52 -3.46
N LEU A 269 23.16 -1.89 -4.65
CA LEU A 269 23.43 -3.19 -5.28
C LEU A 269 24.48 -3.13 -6.40
N GLY A 270 24.76 -1.94 -6.92
CA GLY A 270 25.44 -1.75 -8.20
C GLY A 270 24.48 -1.92 -9.39
N ALA A 271 24.82 -1.28 -10.51
CA ALA A 271 24.02 -1.27 -11.73
C ALA A 271 24.29 -2.52 -12.60
N SER A 272 23.84 -3.70 -12.15
CA SER A 272 23.97 -4.92 -12.98
C SER A 272 23.08 -4.85 -14.23
N PRO A 273 23.44 -5.57 -15.32
CA PRO A 273 22.61 -5.68 -16.51
C PRO A 273 21.20 -6.20 -16.21
N GLU A 274 21.07 -7.17 -15.30
CA GLU A 274 19.79 -7.76 -14.88
C GLU A 274 18.90 -6.72 -14.20
N LEU A 275 19.45 -5.93 -13.27
CA LEU A 275 18.71 -4.88 -12.58
C LEU A 275 18.28 -3.77 -13.54
N LYS A 276 19.17 -3.37 -14.47
CA LYS A 276 18.86 -2.38 -15.50
C LYS A 276 17.75 -2.88 -16.43
N ARG A 277 17.80 -4.13 -16.87
CA ARG A 277 16.77 -4.73 -17.74
C ARG A 277 15.43 -4.86 -16.99
N ALA A 278 15.44 -5.35 -15.75
CA ALA A 278 14.23 -5.46 -14.93
C ALA A 278 13.55 -4.11 -14.68
N HIS A 279 14.34 -3.04 -14.44
CA HIS A 279 13.80 -1.69 -14.34
C HIS A 279 13.10 -1.26 -15.64
N GLY A 280 13.69 -1.50 -16.81
CA GLY A 280 13.07 -1.19 -18.11
C GLY A 280 11.76 -1.95 -18.32
N LEU A 281 11.72 -3.25 -17.95
CA LEU A 281 10.50 -4.07 -18.02
C LEU A 281 9.41 -3.58 -17.09
N PHE A 282 9.73 -3.11 -15.88
CA PHE A 282 8.75 -2.49 -14.99
C PHE A 282 8.30 -1.10 -15.43
N ALA A 283 9.13 -0.36 -16.18
CA ALA A 283 8.69 0.87 -16.84
C ALA A 283 7.65 0.57 -17.95
N GLU A 284 7.89 -0.48 -18.73
CA GLU A 284 6.92 -0.97 -19.74
C GLU A 284 5.63 -1.46 -19.06
N SER A 285 5.74 -2.31 -18.02
CA SER A 285 4.57 -2.79 -17.26
C SER A 285 3.75 -1.64 -16.69
N ALA A 286 4.39 -0.60 -16.14
CA ALA A 286 3.70 0.56 -15.60
C ALA A 286 2.91 1.31 -16.70
N ALA A 287 3.49 1.49 -17.88
CA ALA A 287 2.81 2.10 -19.02
C ALA A 287 1.59 1.26 -19.46
N GLU A 288 1.74 -0.05 -19.54
CA GLU A 288 0.64 -0.96 -19.89
C GLU A 288 -0.49 -0.94 -18.83
N TRP A 289 -0.18 -0.91 -17.51
CA TRP A 289 -1.20 -0.78 -16.46
C TRP A 289 -1.96 0.54 -16.53
N ALA A 290 -1.28 1.66 -16.81
CA ALA A 290 -1.95 2.95 -17.03
C ALA A 290 -2.91 2.88 -18.24
N ALA A 291 -2.49 2.22 -19.32
CA ALA A 291 -3.33 2.02 -20.49
C ALA A 291 -4.52 1.08 -20.20
N VAL A 292 -4.34 0.02 -19.40
CA VAL A 292 -5.43 -0.84 -18.90
C VAL A 292 -6.47 -0.01 -18.15
N ALA A 293 -6.05 0.80 -17.19
CA ALA A 293 -6.95 1.67 -16.43
C ALA A 293 -7.72 2.65 -17.35
N ALA A 294 -7.03 3.30 -18.28
CA ALA A 294 -7.65 4.20 -19.25
C ALA A 294 -8.66 3.49 -20.16
N SER A 295 -8.37 2.26 -20.60
CA SER A 295 -9.28 1.43 -21.40
C SER A 295 -10.53 1.04 -20.61
N ILE A 296 -10.39 0.67 -19.33
CA ILE A 296 -11.52 0.36 -18.45
C ILE A 296 -12.43 1.59 -18.29
N GLU A 297 -11.86 2.76 -17.98
CA GLU A 297 -12.62 4.01 -17.84
C GLU A 297 -13.34 4.39 -19.17
N SER A 298 -12.63 4.24 -20.30
CA SER A 298 -13.20 4.52 -21.63
C SER A 298 -14.38 3.60 -21.96
N ALA A 299 -14.29 2.32 -21.60
CA ALA A 299 -15.39 1.35 -21.81
C ALA A 299 -16.65 1.77 -21.06
N GLY A 300 -16.53 2.15 -19.77
CA GLY A 300 -17.65 2.62 -18.97
C GLY A 300 -18.28 3.89 -19.54
N ARG A 301 -17.47 4.86 -19.97
CA ARG A 301 -17.96 6.11 -20.55
C ARG A 301 -18.67 5.93 -21.90
N LYS A 302 -18.20 5.00 -22.73
CA LYS A 302 -18.75 4.73 -24.07
C LYS A 302 -19.88 3.70 -24.09
N GLY A 303 -20.01 2.89 -23.04
CA GLY A 303 -20.90 1.72 -23.06
C GLY A 303 -20.45 0.63 -24.05
N ASP A 304 -19.15 0.51 -24.33
CA ASP A 304 -18.57 -0.36 -25.35
C ASP A 304 -17.51 -1.31 -24.75
N ALA A 305 -17.62 -2.60 -25.10
CA ALA A 305 -16.69 -3.62 -24.65
C ALA A 305 -15.34 -3.64 -25.42
N ALA A 306 -15.21 -2.93 -26.54
CA ALA A 306 -13.99 -2.95 -27.34
C ALA A 306 -12.74 -2.48 -26.53
N PRO A 307 -12.79 -1.39 -25.74
CA PRO A 307 -11.66 -1.02 -24.90
C PRO A 307 -11.30 -2.08 -23.84
N LEU A 308 -12.27 -2.86 -23.34
CA LEU A 308 -12.01 -3.94 -22.39
C LEU A 308 -11.25 -5.11 -23.03
N ARG A 309 -11.50 -5.39 -24.31
CA ARG A 309 -10.74 -6.38 -25.09
C ARG A 309 -9.29 -5.92 -25.30
N ASP A 310 -9.07 -4.62 -25.56
CA ASP A 310 -7.71 -4.03 -25.60
C ASP A 310 -7.02 -4.16 -24.23
N ALA A 311 -7.70 -3.81 -23.15
CA ALA A 311 -7.19 -3.98 -21.79
C ALA A 311 -6.80 -5.43 -21.48
N ALA A 312 -7.59 -6.42 -21.94
CA ALA A 312 -7.28 -7.84 -21.78
C ALA A 312 -5.97 -8.23 -22.51
N GLN A 313 -5.77 -7.75 -23.74
CA GLN A 313 -4.54 -7.99 -24.49
C GLN A 313 -3.30 -7.38 -23.79
N ARG A 314 -3.45 -6.15 -23.26
CA ARG A 314 -2.40 -5.51 -22.46
C ARG A 314 -2.06 -6.29 -21.20
N CYS A 315 -3.05 -6.88 -20.52
CA CYS A 315 -2.79 -7.76 -19.36
C CYS A 315 -1.92 -8.98 -19.73
N HIS A 316 -2.08 -9.57 -20.92
CA HIS A 316 -1.19 -10.63 -21.39
C HIS A 316 0.25 -10.13 -21.58
N ARG A 317 0.41 -8.93 -22.15
CA ARG A 317 1.75 -8.31 -22.29
C ARG A 317 2.37 -8.02 -20.92
N ILE A 318 1.59 -7.54 -19.96
CA ILE A 318 2.05 -7.33 -18.59
C ILE A 318 2.57 -8.64 -17.97
N VAL A 319 1.87 -9.75 -18.14
CA VAL A 319 2.33 -11.06 -17.65
C VAL A 319 3.71 -11.40 -18.21
N GLU A 320 3.91 -11.24 -19.52
CA GLU A 320 5.19 -11.55 -20.16
C GLU A 320 6.34 -10.72 -19.56
N VAL A 321 6.18 -9.39 -19.52
CA VAL A 321 7.24 -8.48 -19.08
C VAL A 321 7.51 -8.60 -17.58
N GLU A 322 6.48 -8.75 -16.73
CA GLU A 322 6.66 -8.90 -15.30
C GLU A 322 7.31 -10.25 -14.94
N VAL A 323 6.94 -11.35 -15.59
CA VAL A 323 7.57 -12.67 -15.38
C VAL A 323 9.03 -12.64 -15.83
N GLU A 324 9.37 -12.01 -16.98
CA GLU A 324 10.76 -11.83 -17.39
C GLU A 324 11.54 -11.03 -16.35
N ALA A 325 11.02 -9.88 -15.92
CA ALA A 325 11.64 -9.03 -14.91
C ALA A 325 11.91 -9.77 -13.61
N MET A 326 10.92 -10.50 -13.10
CA MET A 326 11.05 -11.24 -11.84
C MET A 326 12.06 -12.40 -11.96
N ARG A 327 12.17 -13.07 -13.11
CA ARG A 327 13.21 -14.07 -13.35
C ARG A 327 14.62 -13.49 -13.32
N LEU A 328 14.80 -12.25 -13.79
CA LEU A 328 16.07 -11.52 -13.69
C LEU A 328 16.37 -11.16 -12.24
N LEU A 329 15.40 -10.60 -11.54
CA LEU A 329 15.53 -10.16 -10.15
C LEU A 329 15.80 -11.33 -9.17
N ALA A 330 15.29 -12.51 -9.46
CA ALA A 330 15.57 -13.70 -8.67
C ALA A 330 17.06 -14.13 -8.67
N LYS A 331 17.85 -13.67 -9.65
CA LYS A 331 19.28 -13.96 -9.81
C LYS A 331 20.20 -12.94 -9.13
N ILE A 332 19.68 -11.75 -8.77
CA ILE A 332 20.45 -10.70 -8.10
C ILE A 332 20.82 -11.12 -6.68
#